data_6db88f7a9f496a8312039d6e07f792af
#
_entry.id   6db88f7a9f496a8312039d6e07f792af
#
_cell.length_a   1.000
_cell.length_b   1.000
_cell.length_c   1.000
_cell.angle_alpha   90.00
_cell.angle_beta   90.00
_cell.angle_gamma   90.00
#
_symmetry.space_group_name_H-M   'P 1'
#
loop_
_entity.id
_entity.type
_entity.pdbx_description
1 polymer ?
#
loop_
_entity_poly.entity_id
_entity_poly.type
_entity_poly.pdbx_seq_one_letter_code
_entity_poly.pdbx_strand_id
1 'polypeptide(L)'
;MDIRVDDLSGPEIAELLTEHLRRLAEVSPPESRHALNLDELRKPDITFWSAWQGRELMGCAALKELDAAHGEIKSMRTAHAHLRKGVAGMLLERVISEARRRAYRRLSLETGSGSYFEPAHALYRKCGFTTCPPFAGYREDPNSAFMTREL
;
A
#
# COMPACT_ATOMS: atom_id res chain seq x y z
N MET A 1 -2.29 14.25 13.19
CA MET A 1 -2.17 13.74 11.82
C MET A 1 -3.55 13.61 11.21
N ASP A 2 -3.70 14.09 10.00
CA ASP A 2 -4.96 14.05 9.26
C ASP A 2 -4.86 13.06 8.11
N ILE A 3 -5.75 12.05 8.08
CA ILE A 3 -5.82 11.07 7.00
C ILE A 3 -7.13 11.32 6.25
N ARG A 4 -7.02 11.50 4.93
CA ARG A 4 -8.19 11.80 4.09
C ARG A 4 -8.14 11.03 2.78
N VAL A 5 -9.32 10.79 2.21
CA VAL A 5 -9.44 10.32 0.83
C VAL A 5 -8.91 11.43 -0.08
N ASP A 6 -8.12 11.06 -1.07
CA ASP A 6 -7.37 12.00 -1.90
C ASP A 6 -7.63 11.72 -3.38
N ASP A 7 -7.78 12.77 -4.18
CA ASP A 7 -8.03 12.65 -5.62
C ASP A 7 -6.75 12.60 -6.46
N LEU A 8 -5.59 12.61 -5.82
CA LEU A 8 -4.28 12.53 -6.48
C LEU A 8 -3.94 13.76 -7.32
N SER A 9 -4.59 14.90 -7.09
CA SER A 9 -4.36 16.12 -7.87
C SER A 9 -3.21 16.98 -7.34
N GLY A 10 -2.80 16.79 -6.09
CA GLY A 10 -1.77 17.63 -5.45
C GLY A 10 -0.35 17.27 -5.88
N PRO A 11 0.56 18.27 -5.97
CA PRO A 11 1.94 18.02 -6.36
C PRO A 11 2.73 17.17 -5.35
N GLU A 12 2.40 17.26 -4.08
CA GLU A 12 3.08 16.48 -3.02
C GLU A 12 2.86 14.98 -3.21
N ILE A 13 1.64 14.58 -3.59
CA ILE A 13 1.30 13.19 -3.88
C ILE A 13 2.08 12.70 -5.11
N ALA A 14 2.11 13.49 -6.18
CA ALA A 14 2.85 13.12 -7.39
C ALA A 14 4.35 12.92 -7.08
N GLU A 15 4.93 13.79 -6.26
CA GLU A 15 6.32 13.70 -5.86
C GLU A 15 6.59 12.45 -5.03
N LEU A 16 5.74 12.16 -4.04
CA LEU A 16 5.89 10.98 -3.19
C LEU A 16 5.79 9.68 -3.99
N LEU A 17 4.84 9.59 -4.91
CA LEU A 17 4.66 8.41 -5.76
C LEU A 17 5.79 8.24 -6.76
N THR A 18 6.32 9.33 -7.32
CA THR A 18 7.49 9.28 -8.19
C THR A 18 8.71 8.73 -7.43
N GLU A 19 8.92 9.21 -6.22
CA GLU A 19 9.98 8.72 -5.33
C GLU A 19 9.79 7.23 -5.02
N HIS A 20 8.56 6.81 -4.74
CA HIS A 20 8.23 5.42 -4.48
C HIS A 20 8.60 4.51 -5.66
N LEU A 21 8.19 4.87 -6.88
CA LEU A 21 8.50 4.10 -8.08
C LEU A 21 10.01 4.05 -8.35
N ARG A 22 10.71 5.16 -8.12
CA ARG A 22 12.16 5.24 -8.29
C ARG A 22 12.88 4.30 -7.31
N ARG A 23 12.47 4.25 -6.05
CA ARG A 23 13.07 3.35 -5.05
C ARG A 23 12.80 1.90 -5.39
N LEU A 24 11.60 1.57 -5.82
CA LEU A 24 11.28 0.20 -6.25
C LEU A 24 12.14 -0.22 -7.45
N ALA A 25 12.42 0.70 -8.37
CA ALA A 25 13.29 0.42 -9.51
C ALA A 25 14.74 0.11 -9.10
N GLU A 26 15.18 0.62 -7.96
CA GLU A 26 16.52 0.35 -7.43
C GLU A 26 16.64 -1.01 -6.75
N VAL A 27 15.53 -1.55 -6.19
CA VAL A 27 15.56 -2.72 -5.32
C VAL A 27 14.81 -3.94 -5.88
N SER A 28 14.13 -3.80 -7.02
CA SER A 28 13.36 -4.88 -7.64
C SER A 28 13.55 -4.88 -9.16
N PRO A 29 13.66 -6.06 -9.81
CA PRO A 29 13.71 -6.14 -11.26
C PRO A 29 12.36 -5.74 -11.87
N PRO A 30 12.33 -5.29 -13.17
CA PRO A 30 11.09 -4.81 -13.79
C PRO A 30 9.91 -5.78 -13.73
N GLU A 31 10.15 -7.07 -13.91
CA GLU A 31 9.13 -8.11 -13.89
C GLU A 31 8.50 -8.35 -12.51
N SER A 32 9.16 -7.86 -11.45
CA SER A 32 8.70 -8.01 -10.07
C SER A 32 8.12 -6.71 -9.50
N ARG A 33 7.96 -5.67 -10.33
CA ARG A 33 7.40 -4.38 -9.91
C ARG A 33 5.92 -4.31 -10.25
N HIS A 34 5.09 -4.19 -9.22
CA HIS A 34 3.64 -4.19 -9.37
C HIS A 34 2.99 -2.89 -8.86
N ALA A 35 3.79 -1.87 -8.56
CA ALA A 35 3.28 -0.58 -8.11
C ALA A 35 2.57 0.17 -9.24
N LEU A 36 1.46 0.83 -8.90
CA LEU A 36 0.64 1.57 -9.84
C LEU A 36 1.14 3.00 -10.02
N ASN A 37 0.99 3.55 -11.23
CA ASN A 37 1.22 4.95 -11.52
C ASN A 37 -0.02 5.80 -11.18
N LEU A 38 0.09 7.13 -11.34
CA LEU A 38 -1.02 8.05 -11.03
C LEU A 38 -2.31 7.74 -11.79
N ASP A 39 -2.20 7.45 -13.08
CA ASP A 39 -3.39 7.17 -13.89
C ASP A 39 -4.10 5.89 -13.43
N GLU A 40 -3.34 4.86 -13.10
CA GLU A 40 -3.88 3.61 -12.58
C GLU A 40 -4.52 3.80 -11.21
N LEU A 41 -3.94 4.65 -10.35
CA LEU A 41 -4.48 4.94 -9.02
C LEU A 41 -5.77 5.77 -9.06
N ARG A 42 -6.06 6.43 -10.20
CA ARG A 42 -7.30 7.20 -10.39
C ARG A 42 -8.48 6.37 -10.87
N LYS A 43 -8.28 5.07 -11.13
CA LYS A 43 -9.36 4.20 -11.61
C LYS A 43 -10.44 4.01 -10.53
N PRO A 44 -11.72 3.75 -10.94
CA PRO A 44 -12.83 3.64 -10.00
C PRO A 44 -12.71 2.52 -8.96
N ASP A 45 -11.94 1.47 -9.24
CA ASP A 45 -11.71 0.37 -8.30
C ASP A 45 -10.65 0.68 -7.24
N ILE A 46 -10.05 1.87 -7.28
CA ILE A 46 -9.03 2.31 -6.34
C ILE A 46 -9.59 3.41 -5.43
N THR A 47 -9.40 3.25 -4.12
CA THR A 47 -9.55 4.32 -3.14
C THR A 47 -8.17 4.68 -2.63
N PHE A 48 -7.86 5.96 -2.57
CA PHE A 48 -6.54 6.45 -2.20
C PHE A 48 -6.64 7.38 -0.99
N TRP A 49 -5.74 7.21 -0.03
CA TRP A 49 -5.64 8.06 1.16
C TRP A 49 -4.28 8.74 1.23
N SER A 50 -4.30 9.96 1.73
CA SER A 50 -3.09 10.69 2.10
C SER A 50 -3.13 11.07 3.57
N ALA A 51 -1.97 11.05 4.21
CA ALA A 51 -1.80 11.43 5.62
C ALA A 51 -0.98 12.71 5.70
N TRP A 52 -1.46 13.68 6.46
CA TRP A 52 -0.91 15.03 6.53
C TRP A 52 -0.65 15.46 7.96
N GLN A 53 0.41 16.24 8.16
CA GLN A 53 0.65 17.04 9.34
C GLN A 53 0.69 18.50 8.87
N GLY A 54 -0.42 19.25 9.10
CA GLY A 54 -0.57 20.57 8.51
C GLY A 54 -0.53 20.48 6.98
N ARG A 55 0.43 21.15 6.36
CA ARG A 55 0.61 21.15 4.89
C ARG A 55 1.65 20.14 4.42
N GLU A 56 2.19 19.35 5.34
CA GLU A 56 3.24 18.40 5.02
C GLU A 56 2.67 16.99 4.82
N LEU A 57 2.92 16.40 3.66
CA LEU A 57 2.49 15.04 3.35
C LEU A 57 3.39 14.05 4.07
N MET A 58 2.77 13.19 4.87
CA MET A 58 3.49 12.19 5.66
C MET A 58 3.52 10.82 5.00
N GLY A 59 2.51 10.47 4.22
CA GLY A 59 2.41 9.17 3.59
C GLY A 59 1.13 8.96 2.82
N CYS A 60 1.00 7.80 2.21
CA CYS A 60 -0.17 7.43 1.43
C CYS A 60 -0.42 5.92 1.48
N ALA A 61 -1.63 5.52 1.09
CA ALA A 61 -2.02 4.12 0.91
C ALA A 61 -3.19 4.05 -0.06
N ALA A 62 -3.30 2.93 -0.77
CA ALA A 62 -4.40 2.68 -1.68
C ALA A 62 -5.05 1.33 -1.38
N LEU A 63 -6.35 1.23 -1.68
CA LEU A 63 -7.12 0.01 -1.61
C LEU A 63 -7.74 -0.24 -2.98
N LYS A 64 -7.40 -1.38 -3.57
CA LYS A 64 -7.98 -1.83 -4.83
C LYS A 64 -9.06 -2.88 -4.54
N GLU A 65 -10.24 -2.70 -5.09
CA GLU A 65 -11.28 -3.72 -5.01
C GLU A 65 -10.99 -4.83 -6.04
N LEU A 66 -10.73 -6.04 -5.56
CA LEU A 66 -10.53 -7.20 -6.42
C LEU A 66 -11.86 -7.86 -6.76
N ASP A 67 -12.74 -7.98 -5.77
CA ASP A 67 -14.12 -8.40 -5.90
C ASP A 67 -14.92 -7.88 -4.69
N ALA A 68 -16.17 -8.27 -4.58
CA ALA A 68 -17.05 -7.77 -3.50
C ALA A 68 -16.60 -8.16 -2.09
N ALA A 69 -15.71 -9.14 -1.95
CA ALA A 69 -15.26 -9.68 -0.67
C ALA A 69 -13.75 -9.56 -0.44
N HIS A 70 -12.98 -9.09 -1.41
CA HIS A 70 -11.52 -9.12 -1.37
C HIS A 70 -10.92 -7.81 -1.87
N GLY A 71 -10.11 -7.18 -1.04
CA GLY A 71 -9.37 -5.97 -1.38
C GLY A 71 -7.87 -6.18 -1.34
N GLU A 72 -7.15 -5.38 -2.10
CA GLU A 72 -5.69 -5.38 -2.15
C GLU A 72 -5.15 -4.04 -1.70
N ILE A 73 -4.20 -4.06 -0.76
CA ILE A 73 -3.47 -2.86 -0.34
C ILE A 73 -2.37 -2.60 -1.35
N LYS A 74 -2.32 -1.36 -1.85
CA LYS A 74 -1.32 -0.93 -2.83
C LYS A 74 -0.73 0.43 -2.43
N SER A 75 0.45 0.73 -2.97
CA SER A 75 1.08 2.05 -2.85
C SER A 75 1.21 2.58 -1.42
N MET A 76 1.42 1.69 -0.46
CA MET A 76 1.69 2.06 0.93
C MET A 76 3.08 2.66 1.01
N ARG A 77 3.17 3.94 1.32
CA ARG A 77 4.44 4.65 1.38
C ARG A 77 4.43 5.72 2.47
N THR A 78 5.50 5.75 3.27
CA THR A 78 5.75 6.83 4.22
C THR A 78 6.83 7.74 3.64
N ALA A 79 6.64 9.05 3.69
CA ALA A 79 7.65 10.01 3.30
C ALA A 79 8.89 9.84 4.17
N HIS A 80 10.08 9.99 3.58
CA HIS A 80 11.36 9.74 4.28
C HIS A 80 11.47 10.55 5.58
N ALA A 81 11.08 11.81 5.58
CA ALA A 81 11.14 12.68 6.76
C ALA A 81 10.19 12.25 7.89
N HIS A 82 9.25 11.38 7.61
CA HIS A 82 8.23 10.94 8.56
C HIS A 82 8.31 9.45 8.91
N LEU A 83 9.41 8.80 8.56
CA LEU A 83 9.65 7.41 8.94
C LEU A 83 9.69 7.25 10.46
N ARG A 84 9.27 6.09 10.96
CA ARG A 84 9.30 5.72 12.38
C ARG A 84 8.42 6.59 13.29
N LYS A 85 7.39 7.23 12.72
CA LYS A 85 6.41 8.03 13.47
C LYS A 85 5.03 7.34 13.54
N GLY A 86 4.91 6.10 13.11
CA GLY A 86 3.65 5.36 13.13
C GLY A 86 2.70 5.69 11.98
N VAL A 87 3.14 6.42 10.96
CA VAL A 87 2.29 6.83 9.83
C VAL A 87 1.73 5.64 9.07
N ALA A 88 2.58 4.67 8.72
CA ALA A 88 2.16 3.47 7.99
C ALA A 88 1.13 2.66 8.78
N GLY A 89 1.32 2.51 10.09
CA GLY A 89 0.37 1.81 10.96
C GLY A 89 -0.99 2.47 10.98
N MET A 90 -1.04 3.79 11.05
CA MET A 90 -2.29 4.54 11.06
C MET A 90 -3.00 4.50 9.70
N LEU A 91 -2.25 4.56 8.62
CA LEU A 91 -2.80 4.38 7.27
C LEU A 91 -3.37 2.98 7.10
N LEU A 92 -2.63 1.96 7.54
CA LEU A 92 -3.08 0.57 7.46
C LEU A 92 -4.37 0.35 8.26
N GLU A 93 -4.49 0.90 9.45
CA GLU A 93 -5.71 0.84 10.25
C GLU A 93 -6.89 1.49 9.52
N ARG A 94 -6.67 2.61 8.85
CA ARG A 94 -7.71 3.27 8.06
C ARG A 94 -8.17 2.39 6.90
N VAL A 95 -7.24 1.76 6.20
CA VAL A 95 -7.56 0.84 5.09
C VAL A 95 -8.36 -0.36 5.61
N ILE A 96 -7.93 -0.96 6.71
CA ILE A 96 -8.63 -2.10 7.33
C ILE A 96 -10.05 -1.70 7.74
N SER A 97 -10.21 -0.53 8.35
CA SER A 97 -11.52 -0.01 8.76
C SER A 97 -12.45 0.16 7.57
N GLU A 98 -11.94 0.72 6.46
CA GLU A 98 -12.74 0.87 5.25
C GLU A 98 -13.12 -0.47 4.62
N ALA A 99 -12.19 -1.43 4.60
CA ALA A 99 -12.45 -2.77 4.09
C ALA A 99 -13.57 -3.47 4.89
N ARG A 100 -13.57 -3.31 6.22
CA ARG A 100 -14.64 -3.83 7.07
C ARG A 100 -15.97 -3.14 6.80
N ARG A 101 -15.96 -1.84 6.62
CA ARG A 101 -17.17 -1.08 6.28
C ARG A 101 -17.79 -1.56 4.98
N ARG A 102 -16.96 -1.95 4.00
CA ARG A 102 -17.41 -2.50 2.72
C ARG A 102 -17.79 -3.97 2.79
N ALA A 103 -17.71 -4.59 3.96
CA ALA A 103 -17.97 -6.02 4.18
C ALA A 103 -17.01 -6.94 3.40
N TYR A 104 -15.78 -6.48 3.15
CA TYR A 104 -14.74 -7.38 2.64
C TYR A 104 -14.42 -8.44 3.69
N ARG A 105 -14.16 -9.65 3.25
CA ARG A 105 -13.78 -10.76 4.11
C ARG A 105 -12.28 -10.92 4.22
N ARG A 106 -11.52 -10.31 3.31
CA ARG A 106 -10.08 -10.51 3.19
C ARG A 106 -9.41 -9.28 2.62
N LEU A 107 -8.23 -8.97 3.15
CA LEU A 107 -7.27 -8.04 2.56
C LEU A 107 -6.01 -8.79 2.23
N SER A 108 -5.42 -8.50 1.07
CA SER A 108 -4.16 -9.09 0.64
C SER A 108 -3.22 -8.00 0.12
N LEU A 109 -1.95 -8.33 0.01
CA LEU A 109 -0.94 -7.42 -0.51
C LEU A 109 0.20 -8.21 -1.14
N GLU A 110 0.90 -7.55 -2.06
CA GLU A 110 2.18 -8.00 -2.58
C GLU A 110 3.23 -6.95 -2.18
N THR A 111 4.37 -7.40 -1.75
CA THR A 111 5.52 -6.55 -1.40
C THR A 111 6.80 -7.25 -1.85
N GLY A 112 7.93 -6.54 -1.83
CA GLY A 112 9.21 -7.17 -2.14
C GLY A 112 9.65 -8.14 -1.06
N SER A 113 10.50 -9.10 -1.42
CA SER A 113 11.00 -10.15 -0.52
C SER A 113 12.35 -9.80 0.13
N GLY A 114 13.07 -8.79 -0.37
CA GLY A 114 14.41 -8.46 0.11
C GLY A 114 14.42 -7.72 1.44
N SER A 115 15.64 -7.51 1.97
CA SER A 115 15.84 -6.85 3.27
C SER A 115 15.31 -5.42 3.33
N TYR A 116 15.27 -4.71 2.21
CA TYR A 116 14.67 -3.39 2.12
C TYR A 116 13.22 -3.38 2.61
N PHE A 117 12.49 -4.48 2.41
CA PHE A 117 11.07 -4.60 2.73
C PHE A 117 10.79 -5.18 4.12
N GLU A 118 11.81 -5.54 4.89
CA GLU A 118 11.63 -6.13 6.23
C GLU A 118 10.80 -5.27 7.19
N PRO A 119 10.98 -3.93 7.26
CA PRO A 119 10.12 -3.12 8.11
C PRO A 119 8.64 -3.19 7.72
N ALA A 120 8.34 -3.26 6.41
CA ALA A 120 6.97 -3.43 5.93
C ALA A 120 6.40 -4.80 6.33
N HIS A 121 7.19 -5.88 6.16
CA HIS A 121 6.78 -7.22 6.59
C HIS A 121 6.45 -7.26 8.09
N ALA A 122 7.30 -6.65 8.91
CA ALA A 122 7.09 -6.60 10.36
C ALA A 122 5.80 -5.87 10.72
N LEU A 123 5.51 -4.74 10.06
CA LEU A 123 4.28 -4.00 10.25
C LEU A 123 3.05 -4.83 9.88
N TYR A 124 3.06 -5.48 8.72
CA TYR A 124 1.93 -6.29 8.27
C TYR A 124 1.68 -7.47 9.22
N ARG A 125 2.73 -8.17 9.64
CA ARG A 125 2.59 -9.27 10.62
C ARG A 125 2.00 -8.77 11.94
N LYS A 126 2.48 -7.62 12.43
CA LYS A 126 1.95 -7.00 13.64
C LYS A 126 0.46 -6.68 13.53
N CYS A 127 0.00 -6.36 12.33
CA CYS A 127 -1.41 -6.07 12.05
C CYS A 127 -2.22 -7.31 11.64
N GLY A 128 -1.69 -8.50 11.85
CA GLY A 128 -2.43 -9.75 11.66
C GLY A 128 -2.35 -10.36 10.27
N PHE A 129 -1.48 -9.85 9.40
CA PHE A 129 -1.26 -10.45 8.09
C PHE A 129 -0.32 -11.64 8.20
N THR A 130 -0.58 -12.66 7.40
CA THR A 130 0.24 -13.87 7.32
C THR A 130 0.63 -14.14 5.86
N THR A 131 1.73 -14.86 5.67
CA THR A 131 2.20 -15.25 4.35
C THR A 131 1.14 -16.10 3.66
N CYS A 132 0.94 -15.84 2.36
CA CYS A 132 -0.02 -16.60 1.54
C CYS A 132 0.57 -16.85 0.14
N PRO A 133 -0.04 -17.77 -0.64
CA PRO A 133 0.28 -17.91 -2.06
C PRO A 133 -0.09 -16.66 -2.86
N PRO A 134 0.44 -16.50 -4.09
CA PRO A 134 -0.01 -15.44 -4.99
C PRO A 134 -1.53 -15.44 -5.15
N PHE A 135 -2.10 -14.24 -5.25
CA PHE A 135 -3.54 -14.03 -5.42
C PHE A 135 -3.78 -13.19 -6.67
N ALA A 136 -5.05 -13.09 -7.08
CA ALA A 136 -5.46 -12.36 -8.29
C ALA A 136 -4.63 -12.79 -9.50
N GLY A 137 -4.08 -11.88 -10.27
CA GLY A 137 -3.25 -12.18 -11.44
C GLY A 137 -1.76 -12.38 -11.15
N TYR A 138 -1.35 -12.40 -9.88
CA TYR A 138 0.06 -12.57 -9.51
C TYR A 138 0.55 -13.99 -9.72
N ARG A 139 1.86 -14.12 -9.97
CA ARG A 139 2.57 -15.41 -10.10
C ARG A 139 3.63 -15.53 -9.01
N GLU A 140 4.05 -16.76 -8.72
CA GLU A 140 5.21 -17.01 -7.88
C GLU A 140 6.43 -16.25 -8.43
N ASP A 141 7.12 -15.54 -7.53
CA ASP A 141 8.27 -14.73 -7.87
C ASP A 141 9.17 -14.66 -6.62
N PRO A 142 10.47 -15.05 -6.74
CA PRO A 142 11.38 -14.99 -5.59
C PRO A 142 11.61 -13.56 -5.08
N ASN A 143 11.31 -12.54 -5.88
CA ASN A 143 11.44 -11.12 -5.49
C ASN A 143 10.16 -10.55 -4.89
N SER A 144 9.10 -11.34 -4.77
CA SER A 144 7.81 -10.92 -4.22
C SER A 144 7.43 -11.76 -3.01
N ALA A 145 6.79 -11.11 -2.04
CA ALA A 145 6.15 -11.75 -0.91
C ALA A 145 4.67 -11.39 -0.92
N PHE A 146 3.82 -12.37 -0.62
CA PHE A 146 2.38 -12.21 -0.60
C PHE A 146 1.87 -12.44 0.81
N MET A 147 1.01 -11.55 1.26
CA MET A 147 0.43 -11.63 2.61
C MET A 147 -1.06 -11.38 2.55
N THR A 148 -1.78 -11.96 3.51
CA THR A 148 -3.23 -11.86 3.58
C THR A 148 -3.69 -11.80 5.03
N ARG A 149 -4.86 -11.19 5.23
CA ARG A 149 -5.54 -11.15 6.51
C ARG A 149 -7.04 -11.35 6.30
N GLU A 150 -7.63 -12.25 7.08
CA GLU A 150 -9.09 -12.36 7.16
C GLU A 150 -9.64 -11.24 8.06
N LEU A 151 -10.77 -10.69 7.68
CA LEU A 151 -11.40 -9.58 8.39
C LEU A 151 -12.59 -10.00 9.23
#